data_ef64230aa4b556a974c5b5dc6042bd5b
#
_entry.id   ef64230aa4b556a974c5b5dc6042bd5b
#
_cell.length_a   1.000
_cell.length_b   1.000
_cell.length_c   1.000
_cell.angle_alpha   90.00
_cell.angle_beta   90.00
_cell.angle_gamma   90.00
#
_symmetry.space_group_name_H-M   'P 1'
#
loop_
_entity.id
_entity.type
_entity.pdbx_description
1 polymer ?
#
loop_
_entity_poly.entity_id
_entity_poly.type
_entity_poly.pdbx_seq_one_letter_code
_entity_poly.pdbx_strand_id
1 'polypeptide(L)'
;YGENTKIRLRPHHFPFTEPSCEIDVSCFRCGGQGCPMCKGEGFIEILGGGMVHPKVLATCGIDPEIYSGFAFGLGLERLVMFKFNIDDMRLLYDNDVRFLEQF
;
A
#
# COMPACT_ATOMS: atom_id res chain seq x y z
N TYR A 1 -3.33 -0.78 12.45
CA TYR A 1 -1.88 -0.85 12.66
C TYR A 1 -1.41 -0.38 14.04
N GLY A 2 -2.29 0.14 14.87
CA GLY A 2 -1.98 0.64 16.21
C GLY A 2 -1.73 2.14 16.29
N GLU A 3 -1.91 2.70 17.49
CA GLU A 3 -1.86 4.16 17.72
C GLU A 3 -0.47 4.79 17.48
N ASN A 4 0.58 4.00 17.59
CA ASN A 4 1.96 4.45 17.42
C ASN A 4 2.46 4.35 15.97
N THR A 5 1.62 3.93 15.03
CA THR A 5 2.00 3.80 13.62
C THR A 5 2.19 5.17 12.99
N LYS A 6 3.36 5.41 12.43
CA LYS A 6 3.66 6.63 11.68
C LYS A 6 3.40 6.40 10.20
N ILE A 7 2.91 7.44 9.54
CA ILE A 7 2.65 7.46 8.09
C ILE A 7 3.70 8.35 7.42
N ARG A 8 4.18 7.90 6.26
CA ARG A 8 5.05 8.68 5.37
C ARG A 8 4.44 8.71 3.98
N LEU A 9 4.27 9.88 3.42
CA LEU A 9 3.89 10.08 2.02
C LEU A 9 5.15 10.29 1.20
N ARG A 10 5.34 9.52 0.14
CA ARG A 10 6.45 9.69 -0.80
C ARG A 10 5.90 10.04 -2.18
N PRO A 11 6.38 11.10 -2.85
CA PRO A 11 6.06 11.35 -4.24
C PRO A 11 6.45 10.14 -5.11
N HIS A 12 5.58 9.77 -6.03
CA HIS A 12 5.81 8.68 -6.97
C HIS A 12 5.21 9.01 -8.33
N HIS A 13 5.56 8.27 -9.35
CA HIS A 13 4.99 8.40 -10.68
C HIS A 13 4.16 7.18 -11.05
N PHE A 14 2.88 7.42 -11.33
CA PHE A 14 2.01 6.45 -11.99
C PHE A 14 1.45 7.08 -13.28
N PRO A 15 1.31 6.31 -14.37
CA PRO A 15 0.85 6.88 -15.65
C PRO A 15 -0.62 7.31 -15.65
N PHE A 16 -1.41 6.85 -14.69
CA PHE A 16 -2.85 7.09 -14.59
C PHE A 16 -3.24 8.11 -13.51
N THR A 17 -2.28 8.57 -12.72
CA THR A 17 -2.47 9.61 -11.69
C THR A 17 -1.41 10.68 -11.76
N GLU A 18 -1.81 11.94 -11.48
CA GLU A 18 -0.91 13.08 -11.39
C GLU A 18 -1.59 14.19 -10.57
N PRO A 19 -1.04 14.62 -9.41
CA PRO A 19 0.13 14.06 -8.73
C PRO A 19 -0.13 12.66 -8.16
N SER A 20 0.95 11.91 -7.96
CA SER A 20 0.91 10.55 -7.41
C SER A 20 1.78 10.44 -6.17
N CYS A 21 1.41 9.56 -5.26
CA CYS A 21 2.19 9.26 -4.06
C CYS A 21 2.08 7.79 -3.67
N GLU A 22 3.10 7.31 -3.00
CA GLU A 22 3.06 6.08 -2.22
C GLU A 22 2.88 6.42 -0.74
N ILE A 23 2.12 5.60 -0.04
CA ILE A 23 1.88 5.71 1.40
C ILE A 23 2.57 4.55 2.09
N ASP A 24 3.53 4.91 2.93
CA ASP A 24 4.27 3.98 3.75
C ASP A 24 3.82 4.09 5.21
N VAL A 25 3.88 2.98 5.93
CA VAL A 25 3.71 2.95 7.39
C VAL A 25 4.98 2.50 8.07
N SER A 26 5.19 2.94 9.30
CA SER A 26 6.31 2.45 10.11
C SER A 26 6.25 0.93 10.24
N CYS A 27 7.40 0.28 10.08
CA CYS A 27 7.50 -1.17 10.13
C CYS A 27 7.02 -1.69 11.49
N PHE A 28 6.02 -2.55 11.50
CA PHE A 28 5.45 -3.12 12.72
C PHE A 28 6.44 -3.99 13.49
N ARG A 29 7.40 -4.60 12.79
CA ARG A 29 8.38 -5.51 13.39
C ARG A 29 9.49 -4.78 14.14
N CYS A 30 9.96 -3.65 13.62
CA CYS A 30 11.07 -2.90 14.22
C CYS A 30 10.65 -1.52 14.78
N GLY A 31 9.37 -1.16 14.69
CA GLY A 31 8.88 0.14 15.16
C GLY A 31 9.49 1.35 14.45
N GLY A 32 10.02 1.15 13.23
CA GLY A 32 10.64 2.21 12.44
C GLY A 32 12.17 2.29 12.56
N GLN A 33 12.82 1.37 13.28
CA GLN A 33 14.27 1.39 13.47
C GLN A 33 15.07 0.79 12.30
N GLY A 34 14.40 -0.03 11.48
CA GLY A 34 15.03 -0.77 10.39
C GLY A 34 15.26 -2.24 10.76
N CYS A 35 14.86 -3.14 9.87
CA CYS A 35 15.05 -4.58 10.02
C CYS A 35 15.10 -5.24 8.62
N PRO A 36 15.43 -6.54 8.52
CA PRO A 36 15.45 -7.25 7.24
C PRO A 36 14.11 -7.20 6.49
N MET A 37 12.97 -7.19 7.20
CA MET A 37 11.64 -7.12 6.60
C MET A 37 11.39 -5.80 5.87
N CYS A 38 11.77 -4.68 6.46
CA CYS A 38 11.68 -3.36 5.83
C CYS A 38 12.96 -2.95 5.09
N LYS A 39 13.90 -3.89 4.91
CA LYS A 39 15.20 -3.66 4.23
C LYS A 39 16.01 -2.52 4.83
N GLY A 40 15.88 -2.30 6.13
CA GLY A 40 16.58 -1.24 6.85
C GLY A 40 15.93 0.14 6.80
N GLU A 41 14.85 0.33 6.04
CA GLU A 41 14.22 1.65 5.88
C GLU A 41 13.33 2.08 7.05
N GLY A 42 12.90 1.15 7.89
CA GLY A 42 11.97 1.42 8.99
C GLY A 42 10.52 1.64 8.56
N PHE A 43 10.24 1.66 7.25
CA PHE A 43 8.92 1.87 6.67
C PHE A 43 8.60 0.78 5.66
N ILE A 44 7.32 0.50 5.48
CA ILE A 44 6.79 -0.45 4.49
C ILE A 44 5.68 0.23 3.71
N GLU A 45 5.80 0.23 2.39
CA GLU A 45 4.74 0.70 1.50
C GLU A 45 3.50 -0.17 1.64
N ILE A 46 2.34 0.47 1.78
CA ILE A 46 1.05 -0.21 1.90
C ILE A 46 0.11 0.06 0.73
N LEU A 47 0.17 1.25 0.16
CA LEU A 47 -0.67 1.63 -0.97
C LEU A 47 -0.02 2.73 -1.82
N GLY A 48 -0.44 2.78 -3.09
CA GLY A 48 -0.18 3.90 -3.97
C GLY A 48 -1.49 4.60 -4.35
N GLY A 49 -1.42 5.89 -4.60
CA GLY A 49 -2.60 6.66 -5.00
C GLY A 49 -2.25 8.03 -5.59
N GLY A 50 -3.26 8.76 -5.96
CA GLY A 50 -3.10 10.11 -6.49
C GLY A 50 -4.38 10.65 -7.12
N MET A 51 -4.27 11.82 -7.71
CA MET A 51 -5.33 12.40 -8.51
C MET A 51 -5.38 11.73 -9.88
N VAL A 52 -6.57 11.35 -10.34
CA VAL A 52 -6.73 10.73 -11.65
C VAL A 52 -6.29 11.71 -12.74
N HIS A 53 -5.43 11.23 -13.63
CA HIS A 53 -4.91 12.05 -14.73
C HIS A 53 -6.05 12.52 -15.64
N PRO A 54 -6.10 13.81 -16.04
CA PRO A 54 -7.19 14.36 -16.87
C PRO A 54 -7.45 13.58 -18.16
N LYS A 55 -6.40 13.03 -18.79
CA LYS A 55 -6.53 12.18 -19.99
C LYS A 55 -7.33 10.89 -19.71
N VAL A 56 -7.21 10.33 -18.52
CA VAL A 56 -7.97 9.13 -18.12
C VAL A 56 -9.44 9.48 -17.99
N LEU A 57 -9.76 10.60 -17.32
CA LEU A 57 -11.13 11.10 -17.22
C LEU A 57 -11.75 11.31 -18.60
N ALA A 58 -11.05 12.01 -19.49
CA ALA A 58 -11.52 12.27 -20.85
C ALA A 58 -11.75 10.98 -21.64
N THR A 59 -10.87 9.99 -21.53
CA THR A 59 -11.03 8.68 -22.18
C THR A 59 -12.28 7.93 -21.67
N CYS A 60 -12.64 8.15 -20.41
CA CYS A 60 -13.86 7.59 -19.80
C CYS A 60 -15.12 8.41 -20.07
N GLY A 61 -15.05 9.45 -20.87
CA GLY A 61 -16.19 10.33 -21.17
C GLY A 61 -16.56 11.29 -20.04
N ILE A 62 -15.64 11.52 -19.10
CA ILE A 62 -15.79 12.45 -17.97
C ILE A 62 -15.05 13.74 -18.32
N ASP A 63 -15.72 14.88 -18.24
CA ASP A 63 -15.13 16.17 -18.54
C ASP A 63 -14.14 16.58 -17.41
N PRO A 64 -12.84 16.66 -17.69
CA PRO A 64 -11.83 16.99 -16.69
C PRO A 64 -11.85 18.47 -16.26
N GLU A 65 -12.55 19.35 -16.99
CA GLU A 65 -12.72 20.76 -16.60
C GLU A 65 -13.80 20.91 -15.51
N ILE A 66 -14.71 19.95 -15.43
CA ILE A 66 -15.83 19.97 -14.47
C ILE A 66 -15.52 19.03 -13.30
N TYR A 67 -14.93 17.88 -13.57
CA TYR A 67 -14.71 16.82 -12.59
C TYR A 67 -13.24 16.55 -12.35
N SER A 68 -12.91 16.28 -11.11
CA SER A 68 -11.65 15.68 -10.70
C SER A 68 -11.92 14.32 -10.05
N GLY A 69 -10.92 13.48 -9.99
CA GLY A 69 -11.03 12.17 -9.35
C GLY A 69 -9.77 11.83 -8.57
N PHE A 70 -9.88 10.89 -7.67
CA PHE A 70 -8.74 10.27 -7.02
C PHE A 70 -8.81 8.75 -7.17
N ALA A 71 -7.66 8.10 -7.14
CA ALA A 71 -7.56 6.66 -7.14
C ALA A 71 -6.50 6.20 -6.13
N PHE A 72 -6.72 5.04 -5.54
CA PHE A 72 -5.71 4.37 -4.73
C PHE A 72 -5.79 2.87 -4.94
N GLY A 73 -4.64 2.21 -4.84
CA GLY A 73 -4.51 0.76 -4.92
C GLY A 73 -3.82 0.23 -3.67
N LEU A 74 -4.36 -0.84 -3.11
CA LEU A 74 -3.94 -1.43 -1.86
C LEU A 74 -3.78 -2.94 -2.02
N GLY A 75 -2.61 -3.49 -1.65
CA GLY A 75 -2.39 -4.93 -1.61
C GLY A 75 -3.02 -5.54 -0.37
N LEU A 76 -4.06 -6.37 -0.56
CA LEU A 76 -4.75 -7.04 0.55
C LEU A 76 -3.78 -7.91 1.37
N GLU A 77 -2.85 -8.57 0.69
CA GLU A 77 -1.84 -9.42 1.31
C GLU A 77 -1.00 -8.66 2.33
N ARG A 78 -0.58 -7.45 2.00
CA ARG A 78 0.20 -6.62 2.93
C ARG A 78 -0.59 -6.27 4.19
N LEU A 79 -1.88 -5.96 4.05
CA LEU A 79 -2.76 -5.72 5.20
C LEU A 79 -2.87 -6.95 6.09
N VAL A 80 -3.09 -8.12 5.48
CA VAL A 80 -3.23 -9.39 6.18
C VAL A 80 -1.93 -9.74 6.92
N MET A 81 -0.79 -9.62 6.25
CA MET A 81 0.52 -9.84 6.84
C MET A 81 0.74 -8.97 8.08
N PHE A 82 0.41 -7.68 7.99
CA PHE A 82 0.50 -6.77 9.13
C PHE A 82 -0.43 -7.17 10.26
N LYS A 83 -1.71 -7.43 9.94
CA LYS A 83 -2.74 -7.72 10.95
C LYS A 83 -2.47 -9.01 11.71
N PHE A 84 -1.98 -10.03 11.03
CA PHE A 84 -1.77 -11.36 11.58
C PHE A 84 -0.30 -11.70 11.84
N ASN A 85 0.60 -10.72 11.68
CA ASN A 85 2.04 -10.87 11.88
C ASN A 85 2.65 -12.03 11.06
N ILE A 86 2.26 -12.09 9.78
CA ILE A 86 2.76 -13.09 8.83
C ILE A 86 4.05 -12.56 8.20
N ASP A 87 5.13 -13.30 8.33
CA ASP A 87 6.46 -12.87 7.88
C ASP A 87 6.72 -13.06 6.39
N ASP A 88 5.99 -13.97 5.75
CA ASP A 88 6.22 -14.34 4.36
C ASP A 88 4.91 -14.40 3.60
N MET A 89 4.79 -13.56 2.55
CA MET A 89 3.61 -13.49 1.69
C MET A 89 3.30 -14.81 0.98
N ARG A 90 4.30 -15.64 0.71
CA ARG A 90 4.14 -16.93 0.03
C ARG A 90 3.23 -17.87 0.80
N LEU A 91 3.26 -17.80 2.13
CA LEU A 91 2.40 -18.62 2.99
C LEU A 91 0.90 -18.42 2.71
N LEU A 92 0.51 -17.24 2.21
CA LEU A 92 -0.87 -16.95 1.83
C LEU A 92 -1.32 -17.71 0.56
N TYR A 93 -0.37 -18.17 -0.25
CA TYR A 93 -0.61 -18.83 -1.54
C TYR A 93 -0.25 -20.31 -1.56
N ASP A 94 0.52 -20.78 -0.57
CA ASP A 94 0.97 -22.18 -0.49
C ASP A 94 -0.18 -23.15 -0.19
N ASN A 95 -1.33 -22.65 0.23
CA ASN A 95 -2.53 -23.43 0.57
C ASN A 95 -2.27 -24.53 1.61
N ASP A 96 -1.34 -24.30 2.53
CA ASP A 96 -1.03 -25.21 3.62
C ASP A 96 -2.09 -25.10 4.71
N VAL A 97 -2.84 -26.19 4.91
CA VAL A 97 -3.93 -26.26 5.90
C VAL A 97 -3.44 -25.92 7.31
N ARG A 98 -2.23 -26.36 7.67
CA ARG A 98 -1.64 -26.07 9.00
C ARG A 98 -1.39 -24.59 9.21
N PHE A 99 -1.12 -23.86 8.14
CA PHE A 99 -1.01 -22.39 8.20
C PHE A 99 -2.39 -21.74 8.34
N LEU A 100 -3.37 -22.21 7.54
CA LEU A 100 -4.72 -21.63 7.53
C LEU A 100 -5.47 -21.88 8.86
N GLU A 101 -5.24 -23.00 9.52
CA GLU A 101 -5.86 -23.35 10.80
C GLU A 101 -5.38 -22.50 11.98
N GLN A 102 -4.38 -21.62 11.80
CA GLN A 102 -3.90 -20.70 12.83
C GLN A 102 -4.79 -19.48 13.02
N PHE A 103 -5.66 -19.22 12.06
CA PHE A 103 -6.56 -18.06 12.01
C PHE A 103 -8.01 -18.51 12.02
#